data_1255a7983a9a8a99642c254e868e7d48
#
_entry.id   1255a7983a9a8a99642c254e868e7d48
#
_cell.length_a   1.000
_cell.length_b   1.000
_cell.length_c   1.000
_cell.angle_alpha   90.00
_cell.angle_beta   90.00
_cell.angle_gamma   90.00
#
_symmetry.space_group_name_H-M   'P 1'
#
loop_
_entity.id
_entity.type
_entity.pdbx_description
1 polymer ?
#
loop_
_entity_poly.entity_id
_entity_poly.type
_entity_poly.pdbx_seq_one_letter_code
_entity_poly.pdbx_strand_id
1 'polypeptide(L)'
;MSKNIPYNVMRHSRWDAAPRDPVTLFAYFSGTVGLSTGMAILATAVSTIAISAVTSWAISALAPKPDFSSFGSQGTLVNSRDATASADFVYGQVRKGGTVTFYESTGDKNKYLHQIIVLAAHEVEEIGDIYINDQVVTLDSNGFVTTSDWVIDGGDDPSGIRIQKFDGSQTSAPADLLAESELTGSDALTSDFVGNGIAYLYVRYEYDGNVFASGVPLVTALVKGKKVYDPRTTATGYSNNAALCIRDFITSTYGLNDSAIDDVSFSAAANESDENVTLSGSGTEKRYTINGIIKA
;
A
#
# COMPACT_ATOMS: atom_id res chain seq x y z
N MET A 1 -11.24 31.61 -35.89
CA MET A 1 -12.07 32.40 -34.97
C MET A 1 -12.45 31.52 -33.79
N SER A 2 -11.67 31.61 -32.74
CA SER A 2 -11.89 30.87 -31.48
C SER A 2 -12.83 31.71 -30.61
N LYS A 3 -13.99 31.14 -30.25
CA LYS A 3 -14.92 31.80 -29.31
C LYS A 3 -14.48 31.45 -27.88
N ASN A 4 -13.90 32.45 -27.21
CA ASN A 4 -13.74 32.45 -25.76
C ASN A 4 -15.11 32.42 -25.09
N ILE A 5 -15.41 31.32 -24.38
CA ILE A 5 -16.55 31.23 -23.48
C ILE A 5 -16.08 31.79 -22.13
N PRO A 6 -16.70 32.84 -21.61
CA PRO A 6 -16.26 33.44 -20.35
C PRO A 6 -16.60 32.51 -19.17
N TYR A 7 -15.63 32.38 -18.26
CA TYR A 7 -15.59 31.52 -17.07
C TYR A 7 -16.63 31.82 -15.97
N ASN A 8 -17.60 32.71 -16.27
CA ASN A 8 -18.52 33.28 -15.27
C ASN A 8 -19.97 32.80 -15.31
N VAL A 9 -20.28 31.65 -15.94
CA VAL A 9 -21.68 31.16 -16.05
C VAL A 9 -21.99 29.92 -15.21
N MET A 10 -21.05 29.45 -14.38
CA MET A 10 -21.33 28.32 -13.46
C MET A 10 -21.31 28.73 -11.99
N ARG A 11 -21.85 29.87 -11.64
CA ARG A 11 -22.19 30.18 -10.24
C ARG A 11 -23.67 30.57 -10.21
N HIS A 12 -24.48 29.60 -9.81
CA HIS A 12 -25.75 29.75 -9.11
C HIS A 12 -26.53 28.42 -9.18
N SER A 13 -26.05 27.42 -8.47
CA SER A 13 -26.93 26.33 -8.07
C SER A 13 -27.68 26.79 -6.80
N ARG A 14 -28.97 26.56 -6.80
CA ARG A 14 -29.95 26.96 -5.77
C ARG A 14 -29.69 26.40 -4.35
N TRP A 15 -28.48 25.86 -4.09
CA TRP A 15 -28.07 25.25 -2.83
C TRP A 15 -27.21 26.14 -1.95
N ASP A 16 -26.85 27.36 -2.42
CA ASP A 16 -26.04 28.32 -1.66
C ASP A 16 -26.85 29.24 -0.74
N ALA A 17 -28.15 29.01 -0.58
CA ALA A 17 -29.05 29.93 0.15
C ALA A 17 -29.16 29.68 1.65
N ALA A 18 -28.60 28.59 2.19
CA ALA A 18 -28.64 28.33 3.64
C ALA A 18 -27.23 28.46 4.23
N PRO A 19 -27.04 29.33 5.23
CA PRO A 19 -25.76 29.45 5.91
C PRO A 19 -25.42 28.16 6.67
N ARG A 20 -24.15 27.75 6.62
CA ARG A 20 -23.66 26.47 7.18
C ARG A 20 -22.93 26.61 8.51
N ASP A 21 -22.66 27.81 8.94
CA ASP A 21 -22.03 28.08 10.24
C ASP A 21 -23.06 28.59 11.27
N PRO A 22 -22.84 28.32 12.58
CA PRO A 22 -23.82 28.65 13.62
C PRO A 22 -24.16 30.15 13.71
N VAL A 23 -23.25 31.03 13.36
CA VAL A 23 -23.43 32.49 13.49
C VAL A 23 -24.34 33.02 12.40
N THR A 24 -24.09 32.61 11.15
CA THR A 24 -24.93 33.01 10.02
C THR A 24 -26.30 32.29 10.06
N LEU A 25 -26.37 31.08 10.60
CA LEU A 25 -27.64 30.37 10.81
C LEU A 25 -28.48 31.09 11.89
N PHE A 26 -27.87 31.59 12.96
CA PHE A 26 -28.54 32.39 13.97
C PHE A 26 -29.09 33.72 13.37
N ALA A 27 -28.28 34.42 12.59
CA ALA A 27 -28.71 35.64 11.89
C ALA A 27 -29.87 35.37 10.92
N TYR A 28 -29.85 34.25 10.24
CA TYR A 28 -30.92 33.81 9.34
C TYR A 28 -32.24 33.59 10.10
N PHE A 29 -32.24 32.89 11.24
CA PHE A 29 -33.44 32.62 12.02
C PHE A 29 -33.96 33.87 12.73
N SER A 30 -33.10 34.75 13.24
CA SER A 30 -33.52 35.98 13.89
C SER A 30 -33.95 37.09 12.95
N GLY A 31 -33.23 37.23 11.81
CA GLY A 31 -33.48 38.32 10.85
C GLY A 31 -34.49 37.93 9.76
N THR A 32 -34.32 36.81 9.09
CA THR A 32 -35.12 36.42 7.92
C THR A 32 -36.43 35.73 8.32
N VAL A 33 -36.40 34.93 9.40
CA VAL A 33 -37.56 34.18 9.90
C VAL A 33 -38.29 34.90 11.01
N GLY A 34 -37.68 35.96 11.59
CA GLY A 34 -38.33 36.81 12.61
C GLY A 34 -38.55 36.13 13.96
N LEU A 35 -37.75 35.16 14.32
CA LEU A 35 -37.81 34.47 15.62
C LEU A 35 -37.23 35.35 16.74
N SER A 36 -37.81 35.26 17.96
CA SER A 36 -37.19 35.87 19.13
C SER A 36 -35.80 35.25 19.38
N THR A 37 -34.91 36.04 20.03
CA THR A 37 -33.52 35.63 20.27
C THR A 37 -33.43 34.25 20.94
N GLY A 38 -34.30 33.94 21.91
CA GLY A 38 -34.31 32.63 22.58
C GLY A 38 -34.72 31.50 21.64
N MET A 39 -35.75 31.71 20.79
CA MET A 39 -36.17 30.74 19.83
C MET A 39 -35.22 30.59 18.67
N ALA A 40 -34.52 31.66 18.27
CA ALA A 40 -33.48 31.59 17.26
C ALA A 40 -32.26 30.78 17.71
N ILE A 41 -31.85 30.92 18.98
CA ILE A 41 -30.79 30.09 19.58
C ILE A 41 -31.20 28.62 19.59
N LEU A 42 -32.42 28.32 20.07
CA LEU A 42 -32.92 26.94 20.10
C LEU A 42 -33.06 26.33 18.70
N ALA A 43 -33.62 27.10 17.77
CA ALA A 43 -33.76 26.66 16.37
C ALA A 43 -32.39 26.41 15.72
N THR A 44 -31.39 27.25 15.99
CA THR A 44 -30.01 27.06 15.50
C THR A 44 -29.38 25.82 16.09
N ALA A 45 -29.51 25.60 17.39
CA ALA A 45 -28.96 24.42 18.06
C ALA A 45 -29.61 23.11 17.54
N VAL A 46 -30.95 23.09 17.46
CA VAL A 46 -31.68 21.93 16.95
C VAL A 46 -31.35 21.67 15.47
N SER A 47 -31.26 22.72 14.63
CA SER A 47 -30.94 22.57 13.23
C SER A 47 -29.51 22.08 13.00
N THR A 48 -28.53 22.56 13.78
CA THR A 48 -27.13 22.08 13.68
C THR A 48 -27.02 20.62 14.09
N ILE A 49 -27.69 20.20 15.16
CA ILE A 49 -27.70 18.80 15.59
C ILE A 49 -28.40 17.93 14.57
N ALA A 50 -29.56 18.35 14.07
CA ALA A 50 -30.34 17.60 13.09
C ALA A 50 -29.60 17.49 11.74
N ILE A 51 -28.97 18.56 11.27
CA ILE A 51 -28.19 18.57 10.02
C ILE A 51 -26.95 17.66 10.17
N SER A 52 -26.24 17.72 11.29
CA SER A 52 -25.09 16.85 11.52
C SER A 52 -25.47 15.37 11.66
N ALA A 53 -26.58 15.07 12.36
CA ALA A 53 -27.05 13.71 12.51
C ALA A 53 -27.60 13.14 11.18
N VAL A 54 -28.39 13.91 10.43
CA VAL A 54 -28.93 13.48 9.13
C VAL A 54 -27.84 13.38 8.06
N THR A 55 -26.88 14.29 8.04
CA THR A 55 -25.75 14.19 7.09
C THR A 55 -24.83 13.02 7.43
N SER A 56 -24.57 12.76 8.70
CA SER A 56 -23.80 11.57 9.12
C SER A 56 -24.53 10.28 8.78
N TRP A 57 -25.83 10.22 9.04
CA TRP A 57 -26.64 9.03 8.72
C TRP A 57 -26.86 8.88 7.21
N ALA A 58 -27.12 9.95 6.48
CA ALA A 58 -27.30 9.94 5.02
C ALA A 58 -25.98 9.63 4.29
N ILE A 59 -24.84 10.13 4.77
CA ILE A 59 -23.52 9.76 4.25
C ILE A 59 -23.24 8.29 4.54
N SER A 60 -23.59 7.79 5.73
CA SER A 60 -23.42 6.37 6.07
C SER A 60 -24.39 5.44 5.31
N ALA A 61 -25.56 5.93 4.91
CA ALA A 61 -26.58 5.14 4.22
C ALA A 61 -26.48 5.25 2.68
N LEU A 62 -25.95 6.37 2.16
CA LEU A 62 -25.82 6.64 0.73
C LEU A 62 -24.38 6.54 0.24
N ALA A 63 -23.37 6.58 1.13
CA ALA A 63 -22.06 6.13 0.76
C ALA A 63 -22.19 4.67 0.36
N PRO A 64 -21.87 4.28 -0.88
CA PRO A 64 -21.70 2.87 -1.17
C PRO A 64 -20.74 2.38 -0.09
N LYS A 65 -21.17 1.40 0.70
CA LYS A 65 -20.22 0.70 1.59
C LYS A 65 -19.08 0.33 0.68
N PRO A 66 -17.85 0.82 0.91
CA PRO A 66 -16.74 0.39 0.09
C PRO A 66 -16.77 -1.11 0.19
N ASP A 67 -17.06 -1.75 -0.92
CA ASP A 67 -16.97 -3.20 -1.03
C ASP A 67 -15.48 -3.50 -1.02
N PHE A 68 -14.94 -3.68 0.19
CA PHE A 68 -13.55 -4.08 0.40
C PHE A 68 -13.28 -5.48 -0.15
N SER A 69 -14.33 -6.23 -0.54
CA SER A 69 -14.16 -7.47 -1.28
C SER A 69 -13.74 -7.23 -2.73
N SER A 70 -14.02 -6.06 -3.32
CA SER A 70 -13.54 -5.67 -4.65
C SER A 70 -12.17 -4.95 -4.63
N PHE A 71 -11.70 -4.47 -3.47
CA PHE A 71 -10.27 -4.31 -3.19
C PHE A 71 -9.60 -5.68 -3.01
N GLY A 72 -10.31 -6.72 -3.45
CA GLY A 72 -9.80 -8.06 -3.55
C GLY A 72 -8.50 -8.03 -4.29
N SER A 73 -7.50 -8.36 -3.56
CA SER A 73 -6.16 -8.86 -3.84
C SER A 73 -5.81 -9.30 -5.29
N GLN A 74 -6.73 -9.42 -6.21
CA GLN A 74 -6.45 -9.88 -7.57
C GLN A 74 -5.54 -8.94 -8.35
N GLY A 75 -5.68 -7.62 -8.20
CA GLY A 75 -4.78 -6.65 -8.87
C GLY A 75 -3.41 -6.55 -8.20
N THR A 76 -3.26 -7.00 -6.95
CA THR A 76 -2.00 -6.98 -6.19
C THR A 76 -1.26 -8.32 -6.22
N LEU A 77 -1.95 -9.40 -6.59
CA LEU A 77 -1.39 -10.75 -6.70
C LEU A 77 -0.88 -11.10 -8.11
N VAL A 78 -0.48 -10.11 -8.89
CA VAL A 78 0.04 -10.31 -10.26
C VAL A 78 1.46 -9.78 -10.34
N ASN A 79 2.31 -10.43 -11.11
CA ASN A 79 3.60 -9.87 -11.51
C ASN A 79 3.39 -9.12 -12.84
N SER A 80 3.51 -7.79 -12.81
CA SER A 80 3.37 -6.95 -13.99
C SER A 80 4.71 -6.63 -14.61
N ARG A 81 4.74 -6.45 -15.95
CA ARG A 81 5.89 -5.91 -16.68
C ARG A 81 5.46 -4.57 -17.28
N ASP A 82 5.43 -3.55 -16.45
CA ASP A 82 5.03 -2.22 -16.85
C ASP A 82 6.12 -1.21 -16.45
N ALA A 83 6.77 -0.64 -17.46
CA ALA A 83 7.83 0.37 -17.23
C ALA A 83 7.28 1.69 -16.68
N THR A 84 5.96 1.88 -16.71
CA THR A 84 5.27 3.07 -16.20
C THR A 84 4.52 2.79 -14.90
N ALA A 85 4.77 1.61 -14.28
CA ALA A 85 4.12 1.26 -13.03
C ALA A 85 4.40 2.32 -11.96
N SER A 86 3.33 2.74 -11.29
CA SER A 86 3.45 3.64 -10.13
C SER A 86 4.19 2.97 -8.98
N ALA A 87 4.83 3.79 -8.14
CA ALA A 87 5.48 3.30 -6.94
C ALA A 87 4.46 2.75 -5.94
N ASP A 88 4.72 1.54 -5.44
CA ASP A 88 3.89 0.91 -4.42
C ASP A 88 4.42 1.24 -3.02
N PHE A 89 3.57 1.88 -2.19
CA PHE A 89 3.82 2.09 -0.77
C PHE A 89 2.98 1.11 0.04
N VAL A 90 3.63 0.21 0.76
CA VAL A 90 2.98 -0.85 1.56
C VAL A 90 2.90 -0.43 3.01
N TYR A 91 1.69 -0.41 3.57
CA TYR A 91 1.45 -0.18 4.99
C TYR A 91 0.76 -1.40 5.62
N GLY A 92 1.18 -1.72 6.85
CA GLY A 92 0.71 -2.93 7.52
C GLY A 92 1.21 -4.20 6.82
N GLN A 93 0.44 -5.26 6.81
CA GLN A 93 0.82 -6.55 6.26
C GLN A 93 -0.06 -6.93 5.07
N VAL A 94 0.55 -7.17 3.92
CA VAL A 94 -0.16 -7.46 2.66
C VAL A 94 0.54 -8.58 1.91
N ARG A 95 -0.21 -9.54 1.39
CA ARG A 95 0.29 -10.44 0.36
C ARG A 95 0.19 -9.75 -1.00
N LYS A 96 1.29 -9.70 -1.74
CA LYS A 96 1.32 -9.06 -3.06
C LYS A 96 2.31 -9.72 -4.02
N GLY A 97 2.05 -9.56 -5.30
CA GLY A 97 3.04 -9.67 -6.37
C GLY A 97 3.81 -8.37 -6.55
N GLY A 98 4.54 -8.24 -7.62
CA GLY A 98 5.35 -7.05 -7.85
C GLY A 98 5.52 -6.71 -9.32
N THR A 99 6.28 -5.65 -9.56
CA THR A 99 6.68 -5.26 -10.91
C THR A 99 7.99 -5.96 -11.29
N VAL A 100 7.97 -6.72 -12.37
CA VAL A 100 9.17 -7.35 -12.92
C VAL A 100 9.98 -6.29 -13.66
N THR A 101 11.11 -5.89 -13.08
CA THR A 101 11.99 -4.85 -13.61
C THR A 101 13.18 -5.40 -14.36
N PHE A 102 13.53 -6.65 -14.11
CA PHE A 102 14.59 -7.37 -14.78
C PHE A 102 14.12 -8.77 -15.18
N TYR A 103 14.48 -9.20 -16.38
CA TYR A 103 14.06 -10.49 -16.93
C TYR A 103 15.05 -10.90 -18.02
N GLU A 104 15.98 -11.80 -17.70
CA GLU A 104 17.01 -12.28 -18.63
C GLU A 104 17.25 -13.77 -18.44
N SER A 105 17.74 -14.42 -19.47
CA SER A 105 18.08 -15.85 -19.46
C SER A 105 19.57 -16.07 -19.69
N THR A 106 20.13 -17.07 -19.00
CA THR A 106 21.55 -17.46 -19.10
C THR A 106 21.72 -18.98 -19.21
N GLY A 107 22.93 -19.40 -19.46
CA GLY A 107 23.32 -20.80 -19.54
C GLY A 107 23.00 -21.46 -20.91
N ASP A 108 23.57 -22.66 -21.12
CA ASP A 108 23.35 -23.40 -22.39
C ASP A 108 21.86 -23.59 -22.66
N LYS A 109 21.41 -23.15 -23.83
CA LYS A 109 20.00 -23.20 -24.28
C LYS A 109 19.03 -22.43 -23.37
N ASN A 110 19.49 -21.32 -22.73
CA ASN A 110 18.68 -20.51 -21.80
C ASN A 110 18.19 -21.32 -20.60
N LYS A 111 19.09 -22.09 -20.00
CA LYS A 111 18.79 -22.99 -18.89
C LYS A 111 18.24 -22.26 -17.67
N TYR A 112 18.77 -21.09 -17.39
CA TYR A 112 18.37 -20.28 -16.24
C TYR A 112 17.59 -19.05 -16.67
N LEU A 113 16.55 -18.72 -15.93
CA LEU A 113 15.80 -17.47 -16.06
C LEU A 113 15.95 -16.67 -14.77
N HIS A 114 16.34 -15.42 -14.91
CA HIS A 114 16.54 -14.47 -13.82
C HIS A 114 15.45 -13.41 -13.83
N GLN A 115 14.83 -13.16 -12.68
CA GLN A 115 13.84 -12.11 -12.51
C GLN A 115 14.14 -11.28 -11.26
N ILE A 116 13.91 -9.96 -11.37
CA ILE A 116 13.77 -9.08 -10.21
C ILE A 116 12.33 -8.60 -10.16
N ILE A 117 11.71 -8.87 -9.03
CA ILE A 117 10.30 -8.55 -8.77
C ILE A 117 10.26 -7.50 -7.65
N VAL A 118 10.03 -6.24 -8.00
CA VAL A 118 9.95 -5.13 -7.04
C VAL A 118 8.63 -5.20 -6.28
N LEU A 119 8.72 -5.28 -4.95
CA LEU A 119 7.57 -5.38 -4.06
C LEU A 119 7.14 -4.02 -3.50
N ALA A 120 8.09 -3.14 -3.14
CA ALA A 120 7.79 -1.82 -2.63
C ALA A 120 8.88 -0.81 -3.01
N ALA A 121 8.50 0.45 -3.20
CA ALA A 121 9.41 1.56 -3.49
C ALA A 121 9.99 2.19 -2.20
N HIS A 122 10.13 1.39 -1.16
CA HIS A 122 10.71 1.77 0.13
C HIS A 122 11.23 0.54 0.87
N GLU A 123 12.02 0.75 1.91
CA GLU A 123 12.40 -0.29 2.87
C GLU A 123 11.16 -0.82 3.59
N VAL A 124 11.05 -2.14 3.72
CA VAL A 124 9.98 -2.83 4.43
C VAL A 124 10.49 -3.46 5.71
N GLU A 125 9.61 -3.73 6.67
CA GLU A 125 10.00 -4.42 7.90
C GLU A 125 10.44 -5.86 7.65
N GLU A 126 9.69 -6.58 6.78
CA GLU A 126 9.95 -8.00 6.53
C GLU A 126 9.30 -8.45 5.22
N ILE A 127 10.03 -9.28 4.46
CA ILE A 127 9.45 -10.12 3.42
C ILE A 127 9.29 -11.52 4.01
N GLY A 128 8.07 -11.87 4.41
CA GLY A 128 7.71 -13.13 5.08
C GLY A 128 7.55 -14.31 4.12
N ASP A 129 6.39 -14.98 4.19
CA ASP A 129 6.10 -16.17 3.39
C ASP A 129 6.09 -15.84 1.90
N ILE A 130 6.68 -16.74 1.12
CA ILE A 130 6.64 -16.71 -0.35
C ILE A 130 5.60 -17.71 -0.84
N TYR A 131 4.90 -17.30 -1.89
CA TYR A 131 3.89 -18.13 -2.55
C TYR A 131 4.25 -18.28 -4.02
N ILE A 132 4.18 -19.48 -4.52
CA ILE A 132 4.31 -19.81 -5.94
C ILE A 132 2.98 -20.42 -6.40
N ASN A 133 2.31 -19.80 -7.38
CA ASN A 133 0.96 -20.18 -7.83
C ASN A 133 0.00 -20.41 -6.66
N ASP A 134 -0.05 -19.44 -5.70
CA ASP A 134 -0.88 -19.45 -4.48
C ASP A 134 -0.51 -20.50 -3.43
N GLN A 135 0.47 -21.34 -3.65
CA GLN A 135 0.99 -22.29 -2.68
C GLN A 135 2.14 -21.66 -1.88
N VAL A 136 2.07 -21.72 -0.55
CA VAL A 136 3.19 -21.35 0.32
C VAL A 136 4.35 -22.29 0.06
N VAL A 137 5.53 -21.74 -0.14
CA VAL A 137 6.75 -22.52 -0.33
C VAL A 137 7.72 -22.32 0.82
N THR A 138 8.48 -23.35 1.13
CA THR A 138 9.58 -23.29 2.10
C THR A 138 10.89 -23.06 1.36
N LEU A 139 11.75 -22.24 1.95
CA LEU A 139 13.09 -21.97 1.45
C LEU A 139 14.13 -22.53 2.42
N ASP A 140 15.21 -23.07 1.89
CA ASP A 140 16.38 -23.39 2.68
C ASP A 140 17.21 -22.14 3.03
N SER A 141 18.32 -22.31 3.75
CA SER A 141 19.22 -21.21 4.15
C SER A 141 19.89 -20.49 2.98
N ASN A 142 19.93 -21.11 1.81
CA ASN A 142 20.50 -20.54 0.58
C ASN A 142 19.44 -19.94 -0.36
N GLY A 143 18.16 -19.99 0.05
CA GLY A 143 17.05 -19.49 -0.72
C GLY A 143 16.48 -20.47 -1.75
N PHE A 144 16.89 -21.74 -1.74
CA PHE A 144 16.30 -22.73 -2.63
C PHE A 144 14.94 -23.20 -2.12
N VAL A 145 13.99 -23.33 -3.04
CA VAL A 145 12.66 -23.85 -2.72
C VAL A 145 12.75 -25.33 -2.44
N THR A 146 12.27 -25.75 -1.27
CA THR A 146 12.28 -27.16 -0.85
C THR A 146 10.92 -27.85 -0.96
N THR A 147 9.90 -27.13 -1.40
CA THR A 147 8.56 -27.68 -1.63
C THR A 147 8.58 -28.59 -2.85
N SER A 148 8.13 -29.84 -2.69
CA SER A 148 8.32 -30.94 -3.64
C SER A 148 7.88 -30.64 -5.08
N ASP A 149 6.82 -29.87 -5.26
CA ASP A 149 6.26 -29.56 -6.59
C ASP A 149 7.21 -28.72 -7.47
N TRP A 150 8.21 -28.08 -6.85
CA TRP A 150 9.16 -27.17 -7.47
C TRP A 150 10.60 -27.69 -7.46
N VAL A 151 10.81 -28.94 -7.01
CA VAL A 151 12.12 -29.58 -6.99
C VAL A 151 12.36 -30.30 -8.31
N ILE A 152 13.54 -30.13 -8.88
CA ILE A 152 13.99 -30.78 -10.11
C ILE A 152 14.94 -31.93 -9.75
N ASP A 153 14.53 -33.14 -10.07
CA ASP A 153 15.38 -34.31 -9.88
C ASP A 153 16.56 -34.31 -10.85
N GLY A 154 17.79 -34.26 -10.31
CA GLY A 154 19.01 -34.28 -11.09
C GLY A 154 19.37 -32.94 -11.76
N GLY A 155 18.75 -31.85 -11.36
CA GLY A 155 19.14 -30.49 -11.73
C GLY A 155 20.51 -30.10 -11.16
N ASP A 156 21.10 -29.02 -11.67
CA ASP A 156 22.38 -28.49 -11.13
C ASP A 156 22.17 -27.86 -9.74
N ASP A 157 20.99 -27.34 -9.49
CA ASP A 157 20.57 -26.80 -8.21
C ASP A 157 19.73 -27.83 -7.41
N PRO A 158 19.73 -27.78 -6.09
CA PRO A 158 18.91 -28.66 -5.24
C PRO A 158 17.40 -28.53 -5.50
N SER A 159 16.99 -27.41 -6.10
CA SER A 159 15.62 -27.16 -6.55
C SER A 159 15.60 -26.32 -7.81
N GLY A 160 14.50 -26.42 -8.56
CA GLY A 160 14.31 -25.63 -9.78
C GLY A 160 14.16 -24.13 -9.57
N ILE A 161 13.98 -23.67 -8.33
CA ILE A 161 13.72 -22.25 -8.03
C ILE A 161 14.58 -21.81 -6.82
N ARG A 162 15.26 -20.70 -6.99
CA ARG A 162 15.97 -20.00 -5.91
C ARG A 162 15.43 -18.59 -5.75
N ILE A 163 15.13 -18.20 -4.50
CA ILE A 163 14.55 -16.90 -4.17
C ILE A 163 15.38 -16.22 -3.09
N GLN A 164 15.87 -15.01 -3.38
CA GLN A 164 16.54 -14.15 -2.43
C GLN A 164 15.67 -12.92 -2.13
N LYS A 165 15.58 -12.56 -0.84
CA LYS A 165 14.75 -11.47 -0.34
C LYS A 165 15.62 -10.27 -0.03
N PHE A 166 15.24 -9.10 -0.54
CA PHE A 166 15.89 -7.81 -0.31
C PHE A 166 14.86 -6.83 0.21
N ASP A 167 14.97 -6.45 1.46
CA ASP A 167 13.96 -5.66 2.19
C ASP A 167 14.05 -4.15 1.97
N GLY A 168 15.06 -3.68 1.22
CA GLY A 168 15.33 -2.25 0.99
C GLY A 168 16.53 -1.72 1.78
N SER A 169 17.01 -2.45 2.80
CA SER A 169 18.19 -2.06 3.60
C SER A 169 19.52 -2.50 3.00
N GLN A 170 19.49 -3.28 1.92
CA GLN A 170 20.70 -3.82 1.28
C GLN A 170 21.65 -2.73 0.78
N THR A 171 22.94 -2.98 0.95
CA THR A 171 24.04 -2.09 0.50
C THR A 171 24.88 -2.70 -0.62
N SER A 172 24.54 -3.90 -1.08
CA SER A 172 25.19 -4.61 -2.17
C SER A 172 24.18 -5.23 -3.11
N ALA A 173 24.54 -5.34 -4.38
CA ALA A 173 23.75 -6.04 -5.38
C ALA A 173 23.68 -7.55 -5.10
N PRO A 174 22.66 -8.28 -5.63
CA PRO A 174 22.57 -9.73 -5.51
C PRO A 174 23.83 -10.41 -6.08
N ALA A 175 24.62 -11.02 -5.19
CA ALA A 175 25.91 -11.61 -5.59
C ALA A 175 25.77 -12.70 -6.67
N ASP A 176 24.71 -13.50 -6.57
CA ASP A 176 24.45 -14.55 -7.54
C ASP A 176 24.11 -14.00 -8.93
N LEU A 177 23.36 -12.90 -9.00
CA LEU A 177 23.06 -12.24 -10.25
C LEU A 177 24.32 -11.63 -10.89
N LEU A 178 25.22 -11.08 -10.06
CA LEU A 178 26.50 -10.55 -10.53
C LEU A 178 27.51 -11.65 -10.90
N ALA A 179 27.35 -12.87 -10.38
CA ALA A 179 28.20 -14.00 -10.73
C ALA A 179 27.90 -14.60 -12.12
N GLU A 180 26.74 -14.30 -12.69
CA GLU A 180 26.35 -14.77 -14.02
C GLU A 180 27.16 -14.04 -15.10
N SER A 181 28.18 -14.70 -15.62
CA SER A 181 29.13 -14.12 -16.59
C SER A 181 28.47 -13.61 -17.89
N GLU A 182 27.36 -14.21 -18.29
CA GLU A 182 26.61 -13.81 -19.47
C GLU A 182 25.83 -12.50 -19.27
N LEU A 183 25.59 -12.12 -18.00
CA LEU A 183 24.95 -10.86 -17.62
C LEU A 183 25.97 -9.75 -17.33
N THR A 184 27.27 -10.06 -17.38
CA THR A 184 28.36 -9.11 -17.12
C THR A 184 29.06 -8.74 -18.45
N GLY A 185 28.75 -7.59 -19.01
CA GLY A 185 29.33 -7.06 -20.25
C GLY A 185 29.15 -5.55 -20.35
N SER A 186 29.30 -4.95 -21.52
CA SER A 186 29.20 -3.48 -21.68
C SER A 186 27.81 -2.92 -21.36
N ASP A 187 26.76 -3.74 -21.38
CA ASP A 187 25.36 -3.39 -21.05
C ASP A 187 24.90 -4.11 -19.77
N ALA A 188 25.84 -4.56 -18.95
CA ALA A 188 25.63 -5.50 -17.88
C ALA A 188 25.20 -4.84 -16.57
N LEU A 189 24.57 -5.65 -15.75
CA LEU A 189 24.40 -5.36 -14.32
C LEU A 189 25.78 -5.18 -13.66
N THR A 190 25.96 -4.05 -13.02
CA THR A 190 27.18 -3.76 -12.26
C THR A 190 26.90 -3.87 -10.75
N SER A 191 27.97 -3.80 -9.95
CA SER A 191 27.84 -3.71 -8.49
C SER A 191 26.99 -2.53 -8.01
N ASP A 192 26.71 -1.56 -8.88
CA ASP A 192 25.89 -0.41 -8.59
C ASP A 192 24.39 -0.74 -8.59
N PHE A 193 23.99 -1.91 -9.08
CA PHE A 193 22.62 -2.41 -9.09
C PHE A 193 22.20 -2.91 -7.70
N VAL A 194 22.24 -2.04 -6.71
CA VAL A 194 21.99 -2.38 -5.30
C VAL A 194 20.50 -2.43 -4.99
N GLY A 195 19.70 -1.52 -5.55
CA GLY A 195 18.30 -1.35 -5.20
C GLY A 195 18.10 -0.87 -3.75
N ASN A 196 19.04 -0.08 -3.20
CA ASN A 196 18.89 0.49 -1.87
C ASN A 196 17.60 1.32 -1.77
N GLY A 197 16.86 1.17 -0.68
CA GLY A 197 15.56 1.81 -0.48
C GLY A 197 14.42 1.17 -1.28
N ILE A 198 14.63 0.02 -1.92
CA ILE A 198 13.60 -0.71 -2.70
C ILE A 198 13.54 -2.15 -2.20
N ALA A 199 12.35 -2.61 -1.82
CA ALA A 199 12.14 -4.00 -1.44
C ALA A 199 11.82 -4.84 -2.69
N TYR A 200 12.57 -5.92 -2.90
CA TYR A 200 12.40 -6.79 -4.06
C TYR A 200 12.76 -8.25 -3.79
N LEU A 201 12.33 -9.12 -4.68
CA LEU A 201 12.78 -10.50 -4.78
C LEU A 201 13.71 -10.64 -6.00
N TYR A 202 14.82 -11.33 -5.84
CA TYR A 202 15.54 -11.92 -6.94
C TYR A 202 15.14 -13.39 -7.02
N VAL A 203 14.67 -13.82 -8.19
CA VAL A 203 14.21 -15.19 -8.45
C VAL A 203 14.98 -15.75 -9.62
N ARG A 204 15.60 -16.92 -9.43
CA ARG A 204 16.23 -17.70 -10.49
C ARG A 204 15.46 -19.00 -10.65
N TYR A 205 15.14 -19.32 -11.89
CA TYR A 205 14.51 -20.58 -12.29
C TYR A 205 15.49 -21.39 -13.12
N GLU A 206 15.66 -22.68 -12.81
CA GLU A 206 16.30 -23.65 -13.71
C GLU A 206 15.18 -24.27 -14.55
N TYR A 207 15.33 -24.24 -15.88
CA TYR A 207 14.27 -24.73 -16.77
C TYR A 207 14.15 -26.25 -16.70
N ASP A 208 12.96 -26.73 -16.39
CA ASP A 208 12.52 -28.12 -16.56
C ASP A 208 11.10 -28.13 -17.12
N GLY A 209 10.92 -28.85 -18.24
CA GLY A 209 9.62 -28.87 -18.95
C GLY A 209 8.49 -29.57 -18.18
N ASN A 210 8.80 -30.40 -17.18
CA ASN A 210 7.80 -31.05 -16.36
C ASN A 210 7.35 -30.12 -15.21
N VAL A 211 8.30 -29.44 -14.56
CA VAL A 211 8.03 -28.52 -13.45
C VAL A 211 7.36 -27.25 -13.96
N PHE A 212 7.83 -26.71 -15.10
CA PHE A 212 7.33 -25.47 -15.68
C PHE A 212 6.41 -25.65 -16.88
N ALA A 213 5.65 -26.76 -16.93
CA ALA A 213 4.74 -27.06 -18.05
C ALA A 213 3.73 -25.95 -18.35
N SER A 214 3.34 -25.16 -17.35
CA SER A 214 2.43 -24.01 -17.48
C SER A 214 3.16 -22.67 -17.67
N GLY A 215 4.47 -22.67 -17.88
CA GLY A 215 5.30 -21.47 -18.00
C GLY A 215 5.85 -20.97 -16.67
N VAL A 216 6.32 -19.72 -16.66
CA VAL A 216 6.90 -19.09 -15.46
C VAL A 216 5.81 -18.87 -14.41
N PRO A 217 5.96 -19.40 -13.20
CA PRO A 217 4.92 -19.31 -12.18
C PRO A 217 4.79 -17.90 -11.62
N LEU A 218 3.62 -17.61 -11.07
CA LEU A 218 3.36 -16.38 -10.33
C LEU A 218 4.01 -16.46 -8.95
N VAL A 219 4.90 -15.52 -8.66
CA VAL A 219 5.54 -15.40 -7.34
C VAL A 219 4.96 -14.21 -6.59
N THR A 220 4.44 -14.44 -5.39
CA THR A 220 3.94 -13.39 -4.49
C THR A 220 4.57 -13.56 -3.10
N ALA A 221 4.60 -12.48 -2.33
CA ALA A 221 5.16 -12.47 -0.98
C ALA A 221 4.22 -11.83 0.02
N LEU A 222 4.26 -12.31 1.27
CA LEU A 222 3.64 -11.63 2.39
C LEU A 222 4.61 -10.57 2.91
N VAL A 223 4.25 -9.30 2.76
CA VAL A 223 5.12 -8.15 3.08
C VAL A 223 4.58 -7.44 4.31
N LYS A 224 5.41 -7.30 5.35
CA LYS A 224 5.20 -6.31 6.41
C LYS A 224 5.81 -5.00 5.93
N GLY A 225 4.97 -4.01 5.72
CA GLY A 225 5.29 -2.78 5.02
C GLY A 225 6.22 -1.82 5.77
N LYS A 226 5.99 -0.54 5.53
CA LYS A 226 6.88 0.54 5.96
C LYS A 226 6.95 0.68 7.48
N LYS A 227 8.14 0.99 8.00
CA LYS A 227 8.36 1.49 9.36
C LYS A 227 7.91 2.95 9.41
N VAL A 228 7.09 3.30 10.39
CA VAL A 228 6.51 4.64 10.54
C VAL A 228 6.91 5.25 11.88
N TYR A 229 7.04 6.57 11.90
CA TYR A 229 7.34 7.32 13.12
C TYR A 229 6.10 7.41 14.02
N ASP A 230 6.28 7.12 15.31
CA ASP A 230 5.26 7.28 16.34
C ASP A 230 5.63 8.46 17.25
N PRO A 231 4.89 9.58 17.20
CA PRO A 231 5.17 10.75 18.03
C PRO A 231 4.96 10.51 19.53
N ARG A 232 4.23 9.47 19.92
CA ARG A 232 4.00 9.10 21.32
C ARG A 232 5.25 8.53 21.99
N THR A 233 6.07 7.83 21.20
CA THR A 233 7.29 7.16 21.66
C THR A 233 8.57 7.77 21.09
N THR A 234 8.45 8.68 20.12
CA THR A 234 9.56 9.26 19.35
C THR A 234 10.41 8.22 18.63
N ALA A 235 9.86 7.06 18.34
CA ALA A 235 10.55 5.96 17.68
C ALA A 235 9.94 5.66 16.31
N THR A 236 10.77 5.13 15.39
CA THR A 236 10.33 4.61 14.10
C THR A 236 10.33 3.08 14.14
N GLY A 237 9.22 2.46 13.76
CA GLY A 237 9.08 1.00 13.75
C GLY A 237 7.89 0.56 12.93
N TYR A 238 7.79 -0.76 12.73
CA TYR A 238 6.62 -1.32 12.06
C TYR A 238 5.34 -1.02 12.83
N SER A 239 4.35 -0.52 12.10
CA SER A 239 3.00 -0.31 12.65
C SER A 239 1.96 -0.36 11.53
N ASN A 240 0.80 -0.93 11.85
CA ASN A 240 -0.40 -0.85 11.02
C ASN A 240 -1.45 0.10 11.60
N ASN A 241 -1.07 0.93 12.59
CA ASN A 241 -1.94 1.95 13.16
C ASN A 241 -2.33 2.97 12.10
N ALA A 242 -3.63 3.17 11.88
CA ALA A 242 -4.12 3.99 10.77
C ALA A 242 -3.62 5.43 10.82
N ALA A 243 -3.60 6.05 11.99
CA ALA A 243 -3.14 7.44 12.15
C ALA A 243 -1.65 7.58 11.84
N LEU A 244 -0.81 6.64 12.31
CA LEU A 244 0.63 6.66 12.05
C LEU A 244 0.96 6.44 10.58
N CYS A 245 0.26 5.51 9.91
CA CYS A 245 0.42 5.27 8.48
C CYS A 245 0.03 6.50 7.65
N ILE A 246 -1.06 7.20 8.01
CA ILE A 246 -1.49 8.44 7.34
C ILE A 246 -0.46 9.55 7.57
N ARG A 247 0.06 9.72 8.79
CA ARG A 247 1.10 10.68 9.09
C ARG A 247 2.33 10.48 8.21
N ASP A 248 2.82 9.24 8.14
CA ASP A 248 3.97 8.90 7.31
C ASP A 248 3.70 9.19 5.83
N PHE A 249 2.52 8.81 5.32
CA PHE A 249 2.17 9.04 3.92
C PHE A 249 2.16 10.53 3.56
N ILE A 250 1.61 11.37 4.42
CA ILE A 250 1.56 12.82 4.22
C ILE A 250 2.97 13.43 4.24
N THR A 251 3.85 12.99 5.13
CA THR A 251 5.21 13.52 5.24
C THR A 251 6.13 12.98 4.17
N SER A 252 6.13 11.67 3.94
CA SER A 252 7.11 11.02 3.06
C SER A 252 6.71 11.06 1.58
N THR A 253 5.42 11.00 1.25
CA THR A 253 4.96 10.95 -0.15
C THR A 253 4.55 12.33 -0.66
N TYR A 254 3.79 13.09 0.12
CA TYR A 254 3.43 14.46 -0.24
C TYR A 254 4.50 15.48 0.14
N GLY A 255 5.51 15.09 0.92
CA GLY A 255 6.63 15.95 1.30
C GLY A 255 6.23 17.09 2.23
N LEU A 256 5.13 16.96 3.00
CA LEU A 256 4.83 17.94 4.03
C LEU A 256 5.94 17.94 5.08
N ASN A 257 6.39 19.13 5.44
CA ASN A 257 7.39 19.29 6.48
C ASN A 257 6.80 18.84 7.84
N ASP A 258 7.58 18.11 8.63
CA ASP A 258 7.17 17.68 9.98
C ASP A 258 6.70 18.83 10.86
N SER A 259 7.24 20.04 10.68
CA SER A 259 6.81 21.24 11.40
C SER A 259 5.38 21.69 11.06
N ALA A 260 4.80 21.21 9.98
CA ALA A 260 3.41 21.46 9.59
C ALA A 260 2.44 20.41 10.14
N ILE A 261 2.96 19.38 10.82
CA ILE A 261 2.19 18.28 11.38
C ILE A 261 1.91 18.56 12.87
N ASP A 262 0.65 18.45 13.25
CA ASP A 262 0.26 18.49 14.67
C ASP A 262 0.39 17.10 15.30
N ASP A 263 1.56 16.82 15.84
CA ASP A 263 1.86 15.53 16.50
C ASP A 263 0.99 15.25 17.73
N VAL A 264 0.40 16.27 18.34
CA VAL A 264 -0.54 16.08 19.47
C VAL A 264 -1.84 15.45 18.94
N SER A 265 -2.38 15.97 17.86
CA SER A 265 -3.57 15.40 17.22
C SER A 265 -3.31 13.99 16.65
N PHE A 266 -2.14 13.76 16.03
CA PHE A 266 -1.78 12.42 15.56
C PHE A 266 -1.59 11.42 16.69
N SER A 267 -1.01 11.85 17.83
CA SER A 267 -0.90 11.01 19.04
C SER A 267 -2.27 10.62 19.59
N ALA A 268 -3.21 11.57 19.65
CA ALA A 268 -4.59 11.29 20.08
C ALA A 268 -5.29 10.31 19.14
N ALA A 269 -5.20 10.53 17.83
CA ALA A 269 -5.78 9.63 16.81
C ALA A 269 -5.13 8.23 16.82
N ALA A 270 -3.82 8.16 17.09
CA ALA A 270 -3.11 6.89 17.20
C ALA A 270 -3.56 6.11 18.45
N ASN A 271 -3.81 6.79 19.57
CA ASN A 271 -4.37 6.15 20.78
C ASN A 271 -5.76 5.59 20.51
N GLU A 272 -6.63 6.35 19.84
CA GLU A 272 -7.96 5.87 19.44
C GLU A 272 -7.89 4.70 18.47
N SER A 273 -6.96 4.74 17.50
CA SER A 273 -6.74 3.63 16.56
C SER A 273 -6.30 2.35 17.28
N ASP A 274 -5.52 2.47 18.35
CA ASP A 274 -5.03 1.35 19.15
C ASP A 274 -6.04 0.82 20.17
N GLU A 275 -7.20 1.47 20.37
CA GLU A 275 -8.24 0.94 21.24
C GLU A 275 -8.71 -0.44 20.75
N ASN A 276 -8.86 -1.37 21.72
CA ASN A 276 -9.40 -2.67 21.40
C ASN A 276 -10.93 -2.61 21.33
N VAL A 277 -11.49 -3.11 20.24
CA VAL A 277 -12.93 -3.29 20.05
C VAL A 277 -13.29 -4.77 20.15
N THR A 278 -14.39 -5.07 20.84
CA THR A 278 -14.85 -6.46 20.99
C THR A 278 -15.59 -6.90 19.73
N LEU A 279 -15.21 -8.04 19.19
CA LEU A 279 -15.86 -8.65 18.05
C LEU A 279 -17.14 -9.39 18.45
N SER A 280 -18.14 -9.44 17.56
CA SER A 280 -19.45 -10.05 17.82
C SER A 280 -19.39 -11.57 18.08
N GLY A 281 -18.30 -12.25 17.71
CA GLY A 281 -18.15 -13.70 17.89
C GLY A 281 -17.31 -14.09 19.09
N SER A 282 -16.23 -13.45 19.32
CA SER A 282 -15.29 -13.50 20.46
C SER A 282 -13.95 -12.86 20.04
N GLY A 283 -13.17 -12.40 21.02
CA GLY A 283 -11.88 -11.74 20.78
C GLY A 283 -11.99 -10.23 20.65
N THR A 284 -10.84 -9.61 20.44
CA THR A 284 -10.69 -8.17 20.27
C THR A 284 -9.76 -7.88 19.12
N GLU A 285 -9.97 -6.76 18.44
CA GLU A 285 -9.04 -6.23 17.44
C GLU A 285 -8.81 -4.73 17.68
N LYS A 286 -7.78 -4.17 17.05
CA LYS A 286 -7.54 -2.73 17.06
C LYS A 286 -8.64 -2.02 16.27
N ARG A 287 -9.09 -0.87 16.77
CA ARG A 287 -10.20 -0.11 16.18
C ARG A 287 -9.94 0.28 14.74
N TYR A 288 -8.75 0.82 14.45
CA TYR A 288 -8.39 1.26 13.10
C TYR A 288 -6.99 0.81 12.72
N THR A 289 -6.91 -0.07 11.73
CA THR A 289 -5.65 -0.55 11.15
C THR A 289 -5.65 -0.37 9.64
N ILE A 290 -4.46 -0.18 9.07
CA ILE A 290 -4.23 -0.18 7.63
C ILE A 290 -3.36 -1.38 7.27
N ASN A 291 -3.86 -2.22 6.37
CA ASN A 291 -3.12 -3.27 5.70
C ASN A 291 -3.41 -3.14 4.21
N GLY A 292 -2.55 -2.42 3.49
CA GLY A 292 -2.85 -2.07 2.10
C GLY A 292 -1.68 -1.48 1.35
N ILE A 293 -1.92 -1.22 0.06
CA ILE A 293 -0.96 -0.63 -0.87
C ILE A 293 -1.53 0.70 -1.35
N ILE A 294 -0.71 1.74 -1.26
CA ILE A 294 -0.98 3.04 -1.86
C ILE A 294 -0.08 3.19 -3.07
N LYS A 295 -0.64 3.53 -4.22
CA LYS A 295 0.09 3.80 -5.46
C LYS A 295 0.27 5.31 -5.61
N ALA A 296 1.51 5.76 -5.79
CA ALA A 296 1.85 7.18 -5.95
C ALA A 296 2.59 7.44 -7.27
#